data_58cdea1adb5cf1fe7c785e992528e47f
#
_entry.id   58cdea1adb5cf1fe7c785e992528e47f
#
_cell.length_a   1.000
_cell.length_b   1.000
_cell.length_c   1.000
_cell.angle_alpha   90.00
_cell.angle_beta   90.00
_cell.angle_gamma   90.00
#
_symmetry.space_group_name_H-M   'P 1'
#
loop_
_entity.id
_entity.type
_entity.pdbx_description
1 polymer ?
#
loop_
_entity_poly.entity_id
_entity_poly.type
_entity_poly.pdbx_seq_one_letter_code
_entity_poly.pdbx_strand_id
1 'polypeptide(L)'
;MIGIIFIKIFKMQIELRDPKVIMKLSRLGSFHQSKLSFLRSFLKEFKDWEYNRNLFDLDENGYGRAVYSFSKKNRTYSLICFANKISDEERSDRVIATKWDAAFVLHDGIPTKKDIERLELNVPKQEVGRLSYKELTLSRANKSVRAFEHVIGSLSNGRQPDKEFLSKVGYLYRTTAVYGSGKFGLADRFRIKNREEICGPFRLEMMLVYLVRQFTFDQVNHIANYRNPKKFVELDKEISRNLGXX
;
A
#
# COMPACT_ATOMS: atom_id res chain seq x y z
N MET A 1 16.22 30.16 29.52
CA MET A 1 15.05 29.25 29.61
C MET A 1 14.58 28.98 28.19
N ILE A 2 15.03 27.84 27.62
CA ILE A 2 14.65 27.43 26.28
C ILE A 2 13.49 26.44 26.47
N GLY A 3 12.30 26.89 26.10
CA GLY A 3 11.11 26.06 26.18
C GLY A 3 11.16 24.94 25.16
N ILE A 4 11.23 23.72 25.64
CA ILE A 4 11.11 22.54 24.78
C ILE A 4 9.62 22.41 24.43
N ILE A 5 9.32 22.78 23.19
CA ILE A 5 7.96 22.54 22.67
C ILE A 5 7.86 21.04 22.36
N PHE A 6 7.24 20.31 23.26
CA PHE A 6 6.85 18.94 23.02
C PHE A 6 5.69 18.96 22.00
N ILE A 7 6.00 18.73 20.76
CA ILE A 7 4.95 18.47 19.77
C ILE A 7 4.35 17.11 20.14
N LYS A 8 3.23 17.16 20.79
CA LYS A 8 2.42 15.96 21.08
C LYS A 8 1.88 15.48 19.74
N ILE A 9 2.58 14.52 19.14
CA ILE A 9 2.07 13.83 17.97
C ILE A 9 0.82 13.08 18.42
N PHE A 10 -0.32 13.64 18.11
CA PHE A 10 -1.59 12.97 18.29
C PHE A 10 -1.56 11.73 17.40
N LYS A 11 -1.39 10.59 18.01
CA LYS A 11 -1.62 9.32 17.32
C LYS A 11 -3.12 9.24 17.04
N MET A 12 -3.50 9.73 15.89
CA MET A 12 -4.84 9.43 15.38
C MET A 12 -4.84 7.95 15.03
N GLN A 13 -5.35 7.14 15.93
CA GLN A 13 -5.61 5.74 15.64
C GLN A 13 -6.73 5.69 14.61
N ILE A 14 -6.33 5.59 13.36
CA ILE A 14 -7.30 5.39 12.29
C ILE A 14 -7.52 3.89 12.19
N GLU A 15 -8.77 3.50 12.37
CA GLU A 15 -9.16 2.11 12.22
C GLU A 15 -9.04 1.71 10.75
N LEU A 16 -8.19 0.72 10.47
CA LEU A 16 -8.05 0.20 9.12
C LEU A 16 -9.30 -0.60 8.73
N ARG A 17 -9.57 -0.62 7.43
CA ARG A 17 -10.74 -1.32 6.89
C ARG A 17 -10.62 -2.83 7.14
N ASP A 18 -11.76 -3.44 7.46
CA ASP A 18 -11.84 -4.89 7.66
C ASP A 18 -11.31 -5.62 6.39
N PRO A 19 -10.38 -6.57 6.54
CA PRO A 19 -9.90 -7.35 5.39
C PRO A 19 -11.02 -8.00 4.56
N LYS A 20 -12.12 -8.41 5.17
CA LYS A 20 -13.29 -8.95 4.45
C LYS A 20 -13.89 -7.93 3.50
N VAL A 21 -13.74 -6.64 3.82
CA VAL A 21 -14.30 -5.56 3.00
C VAL A 21 -13.42 -5.29 1.79
N ILE A 22 -12.09 -5.28 1.94
CA ILE A 22 -11.20 -4.82 0.87
C ILE A 22 -10.50 -5.94 0.12
N MET A 23 -10.64 -7.20 0.55
CA MET A 23 -9.99 -8.36 -0.10
C MET A 23 -11.04 -9.17 -0.88
N LYS A 24 -11.19 -8.88 -2.16
CA LYS A 24 -12.11 -9.64 -3.02
C LYS A 24 -11.38 -10.82 -3.66
N LEU A 25 -11.94 -12.02 -3.52
CA LEU A 25 -11.34 -13.26 -4.02
C LEU A 25 -11.07 -13.23 -5.53
N SER A 26 -11.99 -12.66 -6.30
CA SER A 26 -11.86 -12.59 -7.75
C SER A 26 -10.69 -11.72 -8.22
N ARG A 27 -10.16 -10.87 -7.35
CA ARG A 27 -9.06 -9.96 -7.68
C ARG A 27 -7.72 -10.40 -7.08
N LEU A 28 -7.69 -11.55 -6.44
CA LEU A 28 -6.43 -12.15 -5.99
C LEU A 28 -5.78 -12.88 -7.17
N GLY A 29 -4.48 -12.96 -7.15
CA GLY A 29 -3.72 -13.54 -8.25
C GLY A 29 -4.11 -14.98 -8.59
N SER A 30 -3.76 -15.40 -9.77
CA SER A 30 -4.13 -16.70 -10.33
C SER A 30 -3.28 -17.88 -9.81
N PHE A 31 -2.20 -17.60 -9.12
CA PHE A 31 -1.28 -18.64 -8.67
C PHE A 31 -1.70 -19.35 -7.38
N HIS A 32 -2.86 -18.99 -6.84
CA HIS A 32 -3.42 -19.67 -5.67
C HIS A 32 -4.35 -20.81 -6.12
N GLN A 33 -4.15 -21.97 -5.54
CA GLN A 33 -4.99 -23.14 -5.84
C GLN A 33 -6.43 -22.93 -5.41
N SER A 34 -6.64 -22.20 -4.33
CA SER A 34 -7.97 -21.89 -3.85
C SER A 34 -8.01 -20.47 -3.28
N LYS A 35 -8.78 -19.62 -3.94
CA LYS A 35 -8.99 -18.24 -3.48
C LYS A 35 -9.69 -18.20 -2.12
N LEU A 36 -10.59 -19.15 -1.87
CA LEU A 36 -11.29 -19.27 -0.60
C LEU A 36 -10.32 -19.67 0.52
N SER A 37 -9.42 -20.62 0.26
CA SER A 37 -8.38 -21.01 1.21
C SER A 37 -7.43 -19.85 1.50
N PHE A 38 -7.07 -19.08 0.46
CA PHE A 38 -6.23 -17.91 0.63
C PHE A 38 -6.90 -16.89 1.57
N LEU A 39 -8.18 -16.57 1.33
CA LEU A 39 -8.90 -15.62 2.16
C LEU A 39 -9.03 -16.12 3.61
N ARG A 40 -9.36 -17.41 3.79
CA ARG A 40 -9.43 -18.00 5.13
C ARG A 40 -8.10 -17.92 5.86
N SER A 41 -7.01 -18.24 5.19
CA SER A 41 -5.67 -18.14 5.76
C SER A 41 -5.35 -16.70 6.13
N PHE A 42 -5.66 -15.76 5.24
CA PHE A 42 -5.46 -14.33 5.50
C PHE A 42 -6.20 -13.88 6.76
N LEU A 43 -7.49 -14.17 6.84
CA LEU A 43 -8.31 -13.77 7.99
C LEU A 43 -7.83 -14.42 9.28
N LYS A 44 -7.42 -15.68 9.22
CA LYS A 44 -6.86 -16.38 10.37
C LYS A 44 -5.54 -15.74 10.84
N GLU A 45 -4.64 -15.46 9.90
CA GLU A 45 -3.33 -14.89 10.22
C GLU A 45 -3.41 -13.48 10.79
N PHE A 46 -4.38 -12.70 10.32
CA PHE A 46 -4.47 -11.29 10.66
C PHE A 46 -5.45 -10.98 11.80
N LYS A 47 -6.15 -11.99 12.31
CA LYS A 47 -7.19 -11.81 13.33
C LYS A 47 -6.70 -11.08 14.57
N ASP A 48 -5.47 -11.39 15.01
CA ASP A 48 -4.92 -10.89 16.26
C ASP A 48 -3.84 -9.81 16.03
N TRP A 49 -3.81 -9.20 14.86
CA TRP A 49 -2.88 -8.10 14.58
C TRP A 49 -3.55 -6.77 14.84
N GLU A 50 -2.81 -5.85 15.40
CA GLU A 50 -3.22 -4.45 15.56
C GLU A 50 -2.64 -3.63 14.42
N TYR A 51 -3.44 -2.73 13.86
CA TYR A 51 -3.09 -1.94 12.69
C TYR A 51 -3.15 -0.46 13.00
N ASN A 52 -2.19 0.29 12.52
CA ASN A 52 -2.15 1.74 12.72
C ASN A 52 -1.65 2.43 11.45
N ARG A 53 -2.16 3.62 11.19
CA ARG A 53 -1.58 4.53 10.21
C ARG A 53 -0.69 5.52 10.96
N ASN A 54 0.63 5.34 10.87
CA ASN A 54 1.62 6.10 11.64
C ASN A 54 1.99 7.42 10.99
N LEU A 55 1.92 7.47 9.65
CA LEU A 55 2.25 8.66 8.88
C LEU A 55 1.35 8.70 7.65
N PHE A 56 0.85 9.88 7.33
CA PHE A 56 0.11 10.09 6.08
C PHE A 56 0.38 11.56 5.68
N ASP A 57 1.43 11.73 4.90
CA ASP A 57 1.96 13.03 4.50
C ASP A 57 1.95 13.10 2.97
N LEU A 58 0.76 13.37 2.43
CA LEU A 58 0.54 13.50 0.99
C LEU A 58 0.06 14.92 0.68
N ASP A 59 0.53 15.47 -0.42
CA ASP A 59 0.05 16.76 -0.93
C ASP A 59 -1.38 16.63 -1.51
N GLU A 60 -1.92 17.73 -2.02
CA GLU A 60 -3.27 17.78 -2.58
C GLU A 60 -3.45 16.87 -3.82
N ASN A 61 -2.36 16.46 -4.44
CA ASN A 61 -2.36 15.57 -5.61
C ASN A 61 -2.09 14.11 -5.22
N GLY A 62 -1.91 13.86 -3.94
CA GLY A 62 -1.66 12.52 -3.42
C GLY A 62 -0.21 12.07 -3.54
N TYR A 63 0.73 12.97 -3.74
CA TYR A 63 2.17 12.66 -3.77
C TYR A 63 2.77 12.86 -2.38
N GLY A 64 3.69 11.99 -2.00
CA GLY A 64 4.31 12.04 -0.70
C GLY A 64 4.54 10.67 -0.13
N ARG A 65 4.37 10.53 1.18
CA ARG A 65 4.72 9.31 1.90
C ARG A 65 3.69 8.94 2.96
N ALA A 66 3.54 7.65 3.18
CA ALA A 66 2.66 7.14 4.23
C ALA A 66 3.31 5.91 4.89
N VAL A 67 2.95 5.66 6.14
CA VAL A 67 3.43 4.50 6.88
C VAL A 67 2.24 3.85 7.60
N TYR A 68 2.04 2.58 7.32
CA TYR A 68 1.06 1.73 7.99
C TYR A 68 1.82 0.67 8.76
N SER A 69 1.54 0.51 10.05
CA SER A 69 2.16 -0.54 10.85
C SER A 69 1.14 -1.57 11.30
N PHE A 70 1.59 -2.76 11.53
CA PHE A 70 0.81 -3.84 12.10
C PHE A 70 1.68 -4.58 13.12
N SER A 71 1.06 -4.93 14.24
CA SER A 71 1.76 -5.50 15.39
C SER A 71 1.03 -6.70 15.95
N LYS A 72 1.80 -7.67 16.39
CA LYS A 72 1.29 -8.83 17.13
C LYS A 72 2.32 -9.21 18.17
N LYS A 73 1.91 -9.21 19.44
CA LYS A 73 2.81 -9.43 20.57
C LYS A 73 3.97 -8.43 20.52
N ASN A 74 5.20 -8.90 20.48
CA ASN A 74 6.41 -8.09 20.46
C ASN A 74 6.96 -7.86 19.06
N ARG A 75 6.17 -8.14 18.02
CA ARG A 75 6.58 -7.98 16.63
C ARG A 75 5.78 -6.86 15.97
N THR A 76 6.47 -5.98 15.29
CA THR A 76 5.87 -4.91 14.52
C THR A 76 6.52 -4.87 13.14
N TYR A 77 5.70 -4.67 12.13
CA TYR A 77 6.14 -4.47 10.75
C TYR A 77 5.44 -3.24 10.20
N SER A 78 6.08 -2.58 9.26
CA SER A 78 5.50 -1.39 8.64
C SER A 78 5.57 -1.47 7.14
N LEU A 79 4.49 -1.07 6.47
CA LEU A 79 4.52 -0.78 5.05
C LEU A 79 4.81 0.71 4.90
N ILE A 80 5.90 1.05 4.24
CA ILE A 80 6.26 2.41 3.88
C ILE A 80 5.86 2.62 2.42
N CYS A 81 5.08 3.65 2.16
CA CYS A 81 4.54 3.97 0.84
C CYS A 81 5.12 5.30 0.37
N PHE A 82 5.61 5.33 -0.86
CA PHE A 82 6.05 6.55 -1.53
C PHE A 82 5.22 6.71 -2.79
N ALA A 83 4.56 7.84 -2.94
CA ALA A 83 3.77 8.17 -4.13
C ALA A 83 4.48 9.33 -4.84
N ASN A 84 4.78 9.13 -6.12
CA ASN A 84 5.63 10.03 -6.89
C ASN A 84 4.92 10.56 -8.13
N LYS A 85 5.23 11.78 -8.50
CA LYS A 85 4.79 12.34 -9.76
C LYS A 85 5.65 11.77 -10.88
N ILE A 86 5.00 11.29 -11.93
CA ILE A 86 5.67 10.87 -13.17
C ILE A 86 5.07 11.68 -14.30
N SER A 87 5.88 12.28 -15.13
CA SER A 87 5.41 12.98 -16.31
C SER A 87 4.94 11.98 -17.36
N ASP A 88 4.11 12.43 -18.28
CA ASP A 88 3.58 11.57 -19.33
C ASP A 88 4.69 11.04 -20.25
N GLU A 89 5.76 11.82 -20.44
CA GLU A 89 6.91 11.41 -21.23
C GLU A 89 7.70 10.27 -20.58
N GLU A 90 7.64 10.19 -19.25
CA GLU A 90 8.34 9.14 -18.48
C GLU A 90 7.49 7.89 -18.29
N ARG A 91 6.21 7.95 -18.64
CA ARG A 91 5.32 6.81 -18.51
C ARG A 91 5.66 5.77 -19.57
N SER A 92 5.68 4.53 -19.17
CA SER A 92 5.94 3.42 -20.05
C SER A 92 4.99 2.28 -19.74
N ASP A 93 4.35 1.77 -20.77
CA ASP A 93 3.54 0.56 -20.67
C ASP A 93 4.41 -0.71 -20.61
N ARG A 94 5.70 -0.54 -20.75
CA ARG A 94 6.64 -1.65 -20.73
C ARG A 94 6.92 -2.13 -19.30
N VAL A 95 7.22 -3.39 -19.19
CA VAL A 95 7.56 -4.04 -17.91
C VAL A 95 8.80 -3.40 -17.27
N ILE A 96 9.69 -2.83 -18.10
CA ILE A 96 10.91 -2.17 -17.65
C ILE A 96 10.70 -0.67 -17.66
N ALA A 97 9.94 -0.17 -16.68
CA ALA A 97 9.81 1.26 -16.48
C ALA A 97 10.97 1.76 -15.61
N THR A 98 11.44 2.95 -15.91
CA THR A 98 12.52 3.59 -15.14
C THR A 98 11.98 4.31 -13.91
N LYS A 99 10.71 4.70 -13.94
CA LYS A 99 10.04 5.39 -12.83
C LYS A 99 8.69 4.74 -12.53
N TRP A 100 8.23 4.94 -11.30
CA TRP A 100 7.04 4.30 -10.77
C TRP A 100 6.18 5.32 -10.04
N ASP A 101 4.85 5.22 -10.21
CA ASP A 101 3.90 6.08 -9.50
C ASP A 101 3.95 5.85 -8.00
N ALA A 102 4.23 4.62 -7.59
CA ALA A 102 4.35 4.29 -6.18
C ALA A 102 5.41 3.22 -5.96
N ALA A 103 6.05 3.30 -4.80
CA ALA A 103 6.97 2.29 -4.32
C ALA A 103 6.58 1.94 -2.88
N PHE A 104 6.71 0.68 -2.54
CA PHE A 104 6.31 0.13 -1.25
C PHE A 104 7.46 -0.67 -0.66
N VAL A 105 7.73 -0.46 0.63
CA VAL A 105 8.78 -1.19 1.34
C VAL A 105 8.17 -1.80 2.60
N LEU A 106 8.32 -3.11 2.76
CA LEU A 106 7.96 -3.78 4.01
C LEU A 106 9.18 -3.76 4.94
N HIS A 107 9.03 -3.09 6.07
CA HIS A 107 10.09 -2.78 7.01
C HIS A 107 9.86 -3.51 8.34
N ASP A 108 10.94 -3.98 8.94
CA ASP A 108 10.93 -4.62 10.26
C ASP A 108 10.93 -3.52 11.35
N GLY A 109 9.83 -3.43 12.08
CA GLY A 109 9.64 -2.41 13.11
C GLY A 109 8.97 -1.15 12.57
N ILE A 110 8.99 -0.11 13.40
CA ILE A 110 8.52 1.24 13.00
C ILE A 110 9.72 1.98 12.42
N PRO A 111 9.63 2.47 11.17
CA PRO A 111 10.76 3.17 10.58
C PRO A 111 11.01 4.50 11.28
N THR A 112 12.27 4.85 11.44
CA THR A 112 12.67 6.19 11.89
C THR A 112 12.57 7.17 10.70
N LYS A 113 12.61 8.46 11.01
CA LYS A 113 12.67 9.50 9.97
C LYS A 113 13.85 9.26 9.01
N LYS A 114 15.01 8.88 9.56
CA LYS A 114 16.20 8.56 8.75
C LYS A 114 15.99 7.35 7.84
N ASP A 115 15.27 6.34 8.31
CA ASP A 115 14.94 5.19 7.47
C ASP A 115 14.06 5.63 6.28
N ILE A 116 13.05 6.45 6.56
CA ILE A 116 12.12 6.93 5.52
C ILE A 116 12.90 7.77 4.49
N GLU A 117 13.72 8.70 4.94
CA GLU A 117 14.53 9.56 4.06
C GLU A 117 15.49 8.73 3.19
N ARG A 118 16.19 7.76 3.80
CA ARG A 118 17.09 6.86 3.07
C ARG A 118 16.35 6.05 2.00
N LEU A 119 15.19 5.51 2.35
CA LEU A 119 14.39 4.71 1.43
C LEU A 119 13.81 5.59 0.32
N GLU A 120 13.37 6.79 0.64
CA GLU A 120 12.85 7.75 -0.35
C GLU A 120 13.88 8.09 -1.41
N LEU A 121 15.13 8.27 -1.01
CA LEU A 121 16.23 8.50 -1.95
C LEU A 121 16.49 7.31 -2.87
N ASN A 122 16.12 6.11 -2.43
CA ASN A 122 16.28 4.89 -3.22
C ASN A 122 15.09 4.63 -4.17
N VAL A 123 13.96 5.30 -3.96
CA VAL A 123 12.71 5.02 -4.69
C VAL A 123 12.88 5.07 -6.22
N PRO A 124 13.53 6.10 -6.82
CA PRO A 124 13.63 6.14 -8.27
C PRO A 124 14.39 4.96 -8.87
N LYS A 125 15.39 4.46 -8.17
CA LYS A 125 16.28 3.40 -8.67
C LYS A 125 15.88 2.01 -8.23
N GLN A 126 15.25 1.90 -7.06
CA GLN A 126 14.82 0.63 -6.49
C GLN A 126 16.00 -0.36 -6.35
N GLU A 127 17.14 0.13 -5.91
CA GLU A 127 18.36 -0.67 -5.80
C GLU A 127 18.41 -1.45 -4.49
N VAL A 128 18.55 -2.77 -4.61
CA VAL A 128 18.64 -3.65 -3.44
C VAL A 128 19.87 -3.32 -2.58
N GLY A 129 20.98 -2.93 -3.21
CA GLY A 129 22.21 -2.57 -2.49
C GLY A 129 22.07 -1.39 -1.53
N ARG A 130 20.99 -0.63 -1.63
CA ARG A 130 20.72 0.49 -0.73
C ARG A 130 19.74 0.14 0.38
N LEU A 131 19.31 -1.11 0.45
CA LEU A 131 18.43 -1.58 1.50
C LEU A 131 19.25 -2.04 2.70
N SER A 132 18.72 -1.81 3.89
CA SER A 132 19.31 -2.33 5.12
C SER A 132 18.77 -3.74 5.41
N TYR A 133 19.29 -4.36 6.47
CA TYR A 133 18.80 -5.65 6.93
C TYR A 133 17.35 -5.59 7.47
N LYS A 134 16.81 -4.39 7.66
CA LYS A 134 15.44 -4.19 8.17
C LYS A 134 14.38 -4.23 7.07
N GLU A 135 14.74 -4.03 5.83
CA GLU A 135 13.77 -4.07 4.72
C GLU A 135 13.54 -5.53 4.32
N LEU A 136 12.29 -5.97 4.41
CA LEU A 136 11.93 -7.37 4.17
C LEU A 136 11.52 -7.63 2.73
N THR A 137 10.90 -6.67 2.09
CA THR A 137 10.51 -6.78 0.68
C THR A 137 10.28 -5.40 0.08
N LEU A 138 10.30 -5.34 -1.22
CA LEU A 138 10.15 -4.13 -1.98
C LEU A 138 9.21 -4.39 -3.15
N SER A 139 8.29 -3.48 -3.37
CA SER A 139 7.33 -3.55 -4.46
C SER A 139 7.20 -2.17 -5.10
N ARG A 140 6.83 -2.15 -6.38
CA ARG A 140 6.56 -0.90 -7.09
C ARG A 140 5.32 -1.07 -7.96
N ALA A 141 4.69 0.06 -8.28
CA ALA A 141 3.43 0.03 -9.00
C ALA A 141 3.25 1.26 -9.88
N ASN A 142 2.53 1.05 -10.96
CA ASN A 142 2.05 2.14 -11.80
C ASN A 142 0.54 2.25 -11.65
N LYS A 143 0.04 3.46 -11.54
CA LYS A 143 -1.39 3.70 -11.43
C LYS A 143 -2.05 3.63 -12.81
N SER A 144 -3.26 3.15 -12.84
CA SER A 144 -4.13 3.33 -13.98
C SER A 144 -4.66 4.77 -13.92
N VAL A 145 -4.06 5.67 -14.70
CA VAL A 145 -4.40 7.10 -14.68
C VAL A 145 -5.90 7.29 -14.91
N ARG A 146 -6.44 6.58 -15.89
CA ARG A 146 -7.86 6.65 -16.24
C ARG A 146 -8.76 6.21 -15.09
N ALA A 147 -8.40 5.10 -14.42
CA ALA A 147 -9.18 4.61 -13.28
C ALA A 147 -9.07 5.55 -12.08
N PHE A 148 -7.86 6.06 -11.81
CA PHE A 148 -7.62 7.03 -10.74
C PHE A 148 -8.49 8.26 -10.93
N GLU A 149 -8.46 8.86 -12.11
CA GLU A 149 -9.22 10.09 -12.40
C GLU A 149 -10.73 9.85 -12.35
N HIS A 150 -11.19 8.69 -12.84
CA HIS A 150 -12.61 8.33 -12.76
C HIS A 150 -13.08 8.24 -11.30
N VAL A 151 -12.31 7.54 -10.46
CA VAL A 151 -12.66 7.36 -9.04
C VAL A 151 -12.62 8.71 -8.31
N ILE A 152 -11.52 9.44 -8.44
CA ILE A 152 -11.33 10.72 -7.75
C ILE A 152 -12.39 11.74 -8.22
N GLY A 153 -12.63 11.82 -9.52
CA GLY A 153 -13.64 12.73 -10.09
C GLY A 153 -15.05 12.40 -9.60
N SER A 154 -15.39 11.14 -9.50
CA SER A 154 -16.69 10.72 -8.98
C SER A 154 -16.84 11.14 -7.52
N LEU A 155 -15.88 10.76 -6.67
CA LEU A 155 -15.92 11.04 -5.23
C LEU A 155 -15.95 12.55 -4.94
N SER A 156 -15.17 13.34 -5.67
CA SER A 156 -15.13 14.80 -5.49
C SER A 156 -16.42 15.49 -5.94
N ASN A 157 -17.24 14.80 -6.74
CA ASN A 157 -18.55 15.30 -7.16
C ASN A 157 -19.73 14.67 -6.41
N GLY A 158 -19.47 14.04 -5.28
CA GLY A 158 -20.51 13.48 -4.42
C GLY A 158 -21.13 12.19 -4.92
N ARG A 159 -20.41 11.45 -5.79
CA ARG A 159 -20.93 10.23 -6.41
C ARG A 159 -19.92 9.10 -6.25
N GLN A 160 -20.43 7.88 -6.21
CA GLN A 160 -19.58 6.71 -6.28
C GLN A 160 -19.14 6.44 -7.72
N PRO A 161 -17.95 5.84 -7.92
CA PRO A 161 -17.51 5.50 -9.27
C PRO A 161 -18.44 4.49 -9.95
N ASP A 162 -18.51 4.57 -11.26
CA ASP A 162 -19.33 3.70 -12.09
C ASP A 162 -18.83 2.27 -12.02
N LYS A 163 -19.69 1.35 -11.59
CA LYS A 163 -19.35 -0.08 -11.45
C LYS A 163 -19.02 -0.74 -12.78
N GLU A 164 -19.70 -0.37 -13.85
CA GLU A 164 -19.43 -0.91 -15.18
C GLU A 164 -18.04 -0.49 -15.66
N PHE A 165 -17.71 0.79 -15.50
CA PHE A 165 -16.37 1.29 -15.81
C PHE A 165 -15.30 0.52 -15.02
N LEU A 166 -15.50 0.37 -13.70
CA LEU A 166 -14.54 -0.33 -12.84
C LEU A 166 -14.39 -1.81 -13.21
N SER A 167 -15.45 -2.45 -13.70
CA SER A 167 -15.37 -3.84 -14.11
C SER A 167 -14.45 -4.03 -15.33
N LYS A 168 -14.38 -3.01 -16.19
CA LYS A 168 -13.54 -3.04 -17.39
C LYS A 168 -12.07 -2.77 -17.07
N VAL A 169 -11.79 -1.86 -16.13
CA VAL A 169 -10.42 -1.51 -15.76
C VAL A 169 -9.83 -2.46 -14.74
N GLY A 170 -10.56 -2.73 -13.67
CA GLY A 170 -10.22 -3.76 -12.70
C GLY A 170 -9.20 -3.41 -11.63
N TYR A 171 -8.41 -2.34 -11.76
CA TYR A 171 -7.39 -1.98 -10.77
C TYR A 171 -7.10 -0.49 -10.77
N LEU A 172 -6.69 0.01 -9.62
CA LEU A 172 -6.16 1.38 -9.48
C LEU A 172 -4.64 1.38 -9.64
N TYR A 173 -3.96 0.47 -8.93
CA TYR A 173 -2.52 0.27 -9.07
C TYR A 173 -2.25 -1.11 -9.64
N ARG A 174 -1.37 -1.15 -10.63
CA ARG A 174 -0.80 -2.39 -11.15
C ARG A 174 0.58 -2.56 -10.53
N THR A 175 0.70 -3.55 -9.67
CA THR A 175 1.97 -3.89 -9.04
C THR A 175 2.80 -4.69 -10.03
N THR A 176 3.94 -4.16 -10.42
CA THR A 176 4.79 -4.82 -11.42
C THR A 176 5.75 -5.81 -10.81
N ALA A 177 6.12 -5.62 -9.54
CA ALA A 177 6.99 -6.55 -8.85
C ALA A 177 6.79 -6.45 -7.35
N VAL A 178 6.72 -7.60 -6.72
CA VAL A 178 6.93 -7.76 -5.30
C VAL A 178 8.27 -8.46 -5.16
N TYR A 179 9.23 -7.78 -4.60
CA TYR A 179 10.57 -8.33 -4.44
C TYR A 179 10.65 -9.23 -3.21
N GLY A 180 9.73 -10.15 -3.11
CA GLY A 180 9.72 -11.25 -2.14
C GLY A 180 9.72 -12.58 -2.87
N SER A 181 9.61 -12.55 -4.20
CA SER A 181 9.67 -13.73 -5.05
C SER A 181 10.80 -13.59 -6.06
N GLY A 182 11.45 -14.66 -6.44
CA GLY A 182 12.58 -14.62 -7.35
C GLY A 182 13.87 -14.23 -6.65
N LYS A 183 14.67 -13.41 -7.31
CA LYS A 183 16.03 -13.05 -6.85
C LYS A 183 16.02 -12.39 -5.46
N PHE A 184 15.09 -11.50 -5.22
CA PHE A 184 15.00 -10.80 -3.93
C PHE A 184 14.29 -11.64 -2.88
N GLY A 185 13.43 -12.54 -3.30
CA GLY A 185 12.77 -13.46 -2.39
C GLY A 185 13.73 -14.34 -1.62
N LEU A 186 14.83 -14.72 -2.20
CA LEU A 186 15.86 -15.49 -1.50
C LEU A 186 16.48 -14.68 -0.37
N ALA A 187 16.82 -13.42 -0.62
CA ALA A 187 17.37 -12.54 0.41
C ALA A 187 16.38 -12.33 1.56
N ASP A 188 15.12 -12.10 1.22
CA ASP A 188 14.07 -11.91 2.23
C ASP A 188 13.84 -13.17 3.06
N ARG A 189 13.88 -14.34 2.43
CA ARG A 189 13.75 -15.62 3.14
C ARG A 189 14.87 -15.82 4.16
N PHE A 190 16.09 -15.46 3.83
CA PHE A 190 17.21 -15.54 4.78
C PHE A 190 17.01 -14.58 5.96
N ARG A 191 16.48 -13.40 5.69
CA ARG A 191 16.24 -12.41 6.74
C ARG A 191 15.11 -12.80 7.70
N ILE A 192 14.09 -13.49 7.19
CA ILE A 192 12.87 -13.79 7.95
C ILE A 192 12.72 -15.25 8.36
N LYS A 193 13.71 -16.09 8.11
CA LYS A 193 13.60 -17.55 8.35
C LYS A 193 13.21 -17.92 9.77
N ASN A 194 13.57 -17.09 10.75
CA ASN A 194 13.25 -17.31 12.16
C ASN A 194 12.03 -16.52 12.63
N ARG A 195 11.23 -16.01 11.69
CA ARG A 195 10.04 -15.21 12.00
C ARG A 195 8.79 -15.93 11.50
N GLU A 196 8.36 -16.89 12.27
CA GLU A 196 7.22 -17.75 11.92
C GLU A 196 5.95 -16.97 11.61
N GLU A 197 5.78 -15.83 12.25
CA GLU A 197 4.60 -15.00 12.09
C GLU A 197 4.44 -14.43 10.68
N ILE A 198 5.51 -14.37 9.88
CA ILE A 198 5.44 -13.91 8.49
C ILE A 198 6.09 -14.88 7.50
N CYS A 199 6.63 -15.98 7.98
CA CYS A 199 7.40 -16.92 7.18
C CYS A 199 6.56 -17.98 6.45
N GLY A 200 5.27 -18.03 6.67
CA GLY A 200 4.38 -18.98 6.02
C GLY A 200 4.16 -18.65 4.54
N PRO A 201 3.70 -19.62 3.76
CA PRO A 201 3.43 -19.39 2.35
C PRO A 201 2.49 -18.21 2.14
N PHE A 202 2.88 -17.31 1.26
CA PHE A 202 2.10 -16.13 0.85
C PHE A 202 1.83 -15.10 1.96
N ARG A 203 2.42 -15.24 3.14
CA ARG A 203 2.15 -14.27 4.23
C ARG A 203 2.61 -12.86 3.89
N LEU A 204 3.82 -12.72 3.37
CA LEU A 204 4.33 -11.40 2.96
C LEU A 204 3.48 -10.78 1.86
N GLU A 205 3.10 -11.58 0.88
CA GLU A 205 2.25 -11.14 -0.23
C GLU A 205 0.86 -10.71 0.28
N MET A 206 0.29 -11.48 1.18
CA MET A 206 -1.01 -11.13 1.78
C MET A 206 -0.96 -9.81 2.53
N MET A 207 0.08 -9.61 3.34
CA MET A 207 0.30 -8.37 4.09
C MET A 207 0.44 -7.18 3.14
N LEU A 208 1.27 -7.32 2.11
CA LEU A 208 1.48 -6.26 1.13
C LEU A 208 0.19 -5.90 0.40
N VAL A 209 -0.52 -6.90 -0.10
CA VAL A 209 -1.77 -6.66 -0.85
C VAL A 209 -2.79 -5.91 0.03
N TYR A 210 -2.96 -6.34 1.27
CA TYR A 210 -3.89 -5.69 2.20
C TYR A 210 -3.51 -4.23 2.45
N LEU A 211 -2.26 -3.97 2.81
CA LEU A 211 -1.82 -2.63 3.18
C LEU A 211 -1.71 -1.70 1.97
N VAL A 212 -1.31 -2.23 0.80
CA VAL A 212 -1.29 -1.43 -0.44
C VAL A 212 -2.71 -1.00 -0.82
N ARG A 213 -3.70 -1.89 -0.68
CA ARG A 213 -5.10 -1.53 -0.92
C ARG A 213 -5.56 -0.46 0.08
N GLN A 214 -5.21 -0.61 1.35
CA GLN A 214 -5.54 0.37 2.37
C GLN A 214 -4.99 1.75 1.99
N PHE A 215 -3.71 1.82 1.62
CA PHE A 215 -3.07 3.05 1.16
C PHE A 215 -3.78 3.62 -0.07
N THR A 216 -4.08 2.78 -1.05
CA THR A 216 -4.70 3.24 -2.31
C THR A 216 -6.05 3.90 -2.06
N PHE A 217 -6.87 3.30 -1.21
CA PHE A 217 -8.20 3.84 -0.89
C PHE A 217 -8.09 5.13 -0.08
N ASP A 218 -7.14 5.19 0.87
CA ASP A 218 -6.87 6.42 1.61
C ASP A 218 -6.40 7.54 0.66
N GLN A 219 -5.55 7.19 -0.30
CA GLN A 219 -5.01 8.16 -1.27
C GLN A 219 -6.11 8.74 -2.16
N VAL A 220 -6.98 7.93 -2.75
CA VAL A 220 -8.04 8.46 -3.62
C VAL A 220 -9.06 9.28 -2.84
N ASN A 221 -9.40 8.87 -1.61
CA ASN A 221 -10.26 9.65 -0.74
C ASN A 221 -9.63 11.01 -0.39
N HIS A 222 -8.33 11.01 -0.08
CA HIS A 222 -7.59 12.22 0.25
C HIS A 222 -7.61 13.23 -0.91
N ILE A 223 -7.27 12.78 -2.12
CA ILE A 223 -7.25 13.64 -3.31
C ILE A 223 -8.65 14.18 -3.60
N ALA A 224 -9.66 13.30 -3.56
CA ALA A 224 -11.04 13.70 -3.84
C ALA A 224 -11.57 14.74 -2.84
N ASN A 225 -11.25 14.54 -1.57
CA ASN A 225 -11.61 15.48 -0.52
C ASN A 225 -10.92 16.85 -0.73
N TYR A 226 -9.65 16.83 -1.11
CA TYR A 226 -8.91 18.07 -1.40
C TYR A 226 -9.50 18.81 -2.58
N ARG A 227 -9.91 18.10 -3.65
CA ARG A 227 -10.48 18.71 -4.86
C ARG A 227 -11.79 19.42 -4.57
N ASN A 228 -12.64 18.82 -3.73
CA ASN A 228 -13.94 19.41 -3.43
C ASN A 228 -14.46 18.96 -2.07
N PRO A 229 -13.98 19.59 -0.98
CA PRO A 229 -14.38 19.16 0.38
C PRO A 229 -15.88 19.27 0.64
N LYS A 230 -16.58 20.18 -0.06
CA LYS A 230 -18.02 20.39 0.15
C LYS A 230 -18.89 19.28 -0.43
N LYS A 231 -18.43 18.65 -1.51
CA LYS A 231 -19.19 17.59 -2.21
C LYS A 231 -18.61 16.20 -2.00
N PHE A 232 -17.41 16.10 -1.48
CA PHE A 232 -16.71 14.84 -1.34
C PHE A 232 -17.54 13.80 -0.60
N VAL A 233 -17.56 12.59 -1.15
CA VAL A 233 -18.06 11.39 -0.47
C VAL A 233 -16.96 10.34 -0.44
N GLU A 234 -16.89 9.60 0.64
CA GLU A 234 -15.89 8.54 0.79
C GLU A 234 -16.20 7.36 -0.14
N LEU A 235 -15.18 6.70 -0.63
CA LEU A 235 -15.33 5.51 -1.47
C LEU A 235 -16.10 4.42 -0.72
N ASP A 236 -17.21 3.98 -1.33
CA ASP A 236 -18.10 2.99 -0.75
C ASP A 236 -17.39 1.65 -0.53
N LYS A 237 -17.69 1.00 0.58
CA LYS A 237 -17.09 -0.28 0.98
C LYS A 237 -17.30 -1.40 -0.04
N GLU A 238 -18.50 -1.46 -0.65
CA GLU A 238 -18.78 -2.47 -1.67
C GLU A 238 -17.99 -2.19 -2.95
N ILE A 239 -17.87 -0.93 -3.33
CA ILE A 239 -17.12 -0.54 -4.52
C ILE A 239 -15.63 -0.80 -4.30
N SER A 240 -15.10 -0.46 -3.12
CA SER A 240 -13.69 -0.72 -2.81
C SER A 240 -13.34 -2.22 -2.88
N ARG A 241 -14.30 -3.08 -2.58
CA ARG A 241 -14.15 -4.55 -2.69
C ARG A 241 -13.90 -4.99 -4.14
N ASN A 242 -14.43 -4.25 -5.12
CA ASN A 242 -14.29 -4.58 -6.55
C ASN A 242 -13.03 -4.01 -7.19
N LEU A 243 -12.37 -3.03 -6.56
CA LEU A 243 -11.11 -2.46 -7.03
C LEU A 243 -9.94 -3.36 -6.60
N GLY A 244 -9.15 -3.77 -7.55
CA GLY A 244 -8.03 -4.68 -7.28
C GLY A 244 -6.67 -4.00 -7.35
N UNK A 245 -5.77 -4.67 -6.95
CA UNK A 245 -4.44 -4.33 -7.20
C UNK A 245 -3.96 -5.43 -8.05
N UNK A 246 -3.77 -5.18 -8.78
CA UNK A 246 -3.38 -6.23 -9.63
C UNK A 246 -2.06 -6.54 -9.75
#